data_20ac0b19b86d1afb3ec423eb21a9469b
#
_entry.id   20ac0b19b86d1afb3ec423eb21a9469b
#
_cell.length_a   1.000
_cell.length_b   1.000
_cell.length_c   1.000
_cell.angle_alpha   90.00
_cell.angle_beta   90.00
_cell.angle_gamma   90.00
#
_symmetry.space_group_name_H-M   'P 1'
#
loop_
_entity.id
_entity.type
_entity.pdbx_description
1 polymer ?
#
loop_
_entity_poly.entity_id
_entity_poly.type
_entity_poly.pdbx_seq_one_letter_code
_entity_poly.pdbx_strand_id
1 'polypeptide(L)'
;MDFICCRNVLVENTFQRNYDDNVTIKAFNGKTDYVTAHTASDGSFTDASIWTVYYLAQNKFDVYDYEIRNCVFWADKAHNMLVGPEARGIAFRNIRFHDNIVLENRQNDGIYPGAMAVMIADNGTFEDIAFENIIVEDIDGGKVFCAHFTNAWAFDGLYGQWARNITLRNIAYTGTRATPSWIRGRNDAQSIDGVTIGNFTVNGTPVTDGSGPHLEINEYVRNVTFE
;
A
#
# COMPACT_ATOMS: atom_id res chain seq x y z
N MET A 1 -3.87 -9.73 6.66
CA MET A 1 -5.23 -9.16 6.93
C MET A 1 -5.61 -8.26 5.78
N ASP A 2 -6.69 -8.60 5.08
CA ASP A 2 -7.24 -7.78 4.00
C ASP A 2 -8.43 -6.98 4.51
N PHE A 3 -8.29 -5.68 4.61
CA PHE A 3 -9.36 -4.77 4.97
C PHE A 3 -10.01 -4.23 3.70
N ILE A 4 -11.24 -4.65 3.44
CA ILE A 4 -11.93 -4.34 2.20
C ILE A 4 -13.12 -3.43 2.47
N CYS A 5 -13.12 -2.23 1.89
CA CYS A 5 -14.19 -1.26 2.06
C CYS A 5 -14.51 -0.96 3.55
N CYS A 6 -13.50 -0.95 4.40
CA CYS A 6 -13.64 -0.68 5.82
C CYS A 6 -13.34 0.79 6.14
N ARG A 7 -13.71 1.21 7.32
CA ARG A 7 -13.43 2.53 7.89
C ARG A 7 -13.38 2.47 9.41
N ASN A 8 -12.71 3.43 10.04
CA ASN A 8 -12.50 3.47 11.50
C ASN A 8 -11.87 2.17 12.01
N VAL A 9 -10.74 1.79 11.43
CA VAL A 9 -10.04 0.53 11.72
C VAL A 9 -8.85 0.80 12.63
N LEU A 10 -8.78 0.08 13.73
CA LEU A 10 -7.61 0.02 14.61
C LEU A 10 -7.05 -1.40 14.60
N VAL A 11 -5.75 -1.52 14.29
CA VAL A 11 -4.96 -2.75 14.46
C VAL A 11 -3.81 -2.42 15.39
N GLU A 12 -3.72 -3.11 16.51
CA GLU A 12 -2.64 -2.85 17.46
C GLU A 12 -2.14 -4.10 18.19
N ASN A 13 -0.89 -4.04 18.63
CA ASN A 13 -0.29 -5.03 19.52
C ASN A 13 -0.35 -6.46 18.95
N THR A 14 -0.13 -6.63 17.65
CA THR A 14 -0.17 -7.93 16.99
C THR A 14 1.18 -8.34 16.43
N PHE A 15 1.46 -9.63 16.41
CA PHE A 15 2.49 -10.24 15.58
C PHE A 15 1.84 -10.98 14.41
N GLN A 16 2.33 -10.71 13.20
CA GLN A 16 1.83 -11.36 11.99
C GLN A 16 2.96 -11.95 11.17
N ARG A 17 2.80 -13.19 10.75
CA ARG A 17 3.64 -13.83 9.75
C ARG A 17 2.75 -14.47 8.69
N ASN A 18 2.84 -13.98 7.47
CA ASN A 18 2.02 -14.42 6.34
C ASN A 18 2.88 -14.78 5.13
N TYR A 19 2.34 -15.64 4.29
CA TYR A 19 2.88 -15.94 2.96
C TYR A 19 2.30 -15.03 1.86
N ASP A 20 1.67 -13.95 2.24
CA ASP A 20 1.10 -12.89 1.43
C ASP A 20 1.17 -11.60 2.25
N ASP A 21 0.54 -10.52 1.83
CA ASP A 21 0.53 -9.25 2.55
C ASP A 21 0.14 -9.42 4.03
N ASN A 22 0.83 -8.73 4.93
CA ASN A 22 0.45 -8.76 6.35
C ASN A 22 -0.79 -7.90 6.59
N VAL A 23 -0.73 -6.64 6.20
CA VAL A 23 -1.87 -5.71 6.23
C VAL A 23 -2.05 -5.09 4.86
N THR A 24 -3.22 -5.29 4.28
CA THR A 24 -3.61 -4.67 3.01
C THR A 24 -4.92 -3.92 3.16
N ILE A 25 -4.94 -2.68 2.71
CA ILE A 25 -6.13 -1.83 2.70
C ILE A 25 -6.60 -1.71 1.26
N LYS A 26 -7.76 -2.27 0.98
CA LYS A 26 -8.35 -2.42 -0.35
C LYS A 26 -9.75 -1.85 -0.41
N ALA A 27 -10.19 -1.49 -1.60
CA ALA A 27 -11.57 -1.10 -1.82
C ALA A 27 -12.03 -1.53 -3.20
N PHE A 28 -13.14 -2.23 -3.28
CA PHE A 28 -13.73 -2.52 -4.56
C PHE A 28 -15.24 -2.61 -4.51
N ASN A 29 -15.85 -2.12 -5.58
CA ASN A 29 -17.26 -2.36 -5.86
C ASN A 29 -17.42 -3.74 -6.46
N GLY A 30 -18.43 -4.46 -6.05
CA GLY A 30 -18.84 -5.65 -6.76
C GLY A 30 -19.10 -5.34 -8.23
N LYS A 31 -18.61 -6.17 -9.14
CA LYS A 31 -19.10 -6.17 -10.53
C LYS A 31 -20.51 -6.72 -10.53
N THR A 32 -21.46 -5.91 -10.88
CA THR A 32 -22.85 -6.36 -11.09
C THR A 32 -22.90 -7.58 -12.02
N ASP A 33 -22.05 -7.57 -13.05
CA ASP A 33 -21.93 -8.65 -14.02
C ASP A 33 -21.46 -9.97 -13.39
N TYR A 34 -20.49 -9.92 -12.47
CA TYR A 34 -20.02 -11.13 -11.78
C TYR A 34 -21.09 -11.69 -10.85
N VAL A 35 -21.72 -10.85 -10.06
CA VAL A 35 -22.82 -11.25 -9.18
C VAL A 35 -23.95 -11.87 -10.00
N THR A 36 -24.34 -11.25 -11.11
CA THR A 36 -25.37 -11.77 -12.01
C THR A 36 -24.98 -13.11 -12.61
N ALA A 37 -23.71 -13.24 -13.08
CA ALA A 37 -23.23 -14.47 -13.71
C ALA A 37 -23.11 -15.65 -12.73
N HIS A 38 -22.98 -15.38 -11.41
CA HIS A 38 -22.79 -16.40 -10.38
C HIS A 38 -23.98 -16.51 -9.41
N THR A 39 -25.11 -15.91 -9.74
CA THR A 39 -26.37 -16.06 -9.00
C THR A 39 -27.28 -17.03 -9.74
N ALA A 40 -27.67 -18.11 -9.07
CA ALA A 40 -28.64 -19.05 -9.59
C ALA A 40 -30.07 -18.43 -9.64
N SER A 41 -30.97 -19.06 -10.39
CA SER A 41 -32.34 -18.57 -10.55
C SER A 41 -33.16 -18.49 -9.24
N ASP A 42 -32.74 -19.22 -8.22
CA ASP A 42 -33.33 -19.18 -6.87
C ASP A 42 -32.68 -18.12 -5.95
N GLY A 43 -31.75 -17.32 -6.46
CA GLY A 43 -31.03 -16.29 -5.73
C GLY A 43 -29.81 -16.79 -4.93
N SER A 44 -29.51 -18.09 -4.97
CA SER A 44 -28.31 -18.64 -4.35
C SER A 44 -27.04 -18.35 -5.18
N PHE A 45 -25.90 -18.24 -4.48
CA PHE A 45 -24.61 -18.05 -5.17
C PHE A 45 -24.02 -19.39 -5.58
N THR A 46 -23.58 -19.47 -6.84
CA THR A 46 -22.95 -20.68 -7.40
C THR A 46 -21.43 -20.71 -7.17
N ASP A 47 -20.82 -19.58 -6.84
CA ASP A 47 -19.42 -19.47 -6.47
C ASP A 47 -19.30 -19.15 -4.97
N ALA A 48 -18.91 -20.15 -4.19
CA ALA A 48 -18.67 -20.03 -2.74
C ALA A 48 -17.23 -19.58 -2.42
N SER A 49 -16.47 -19.10 -3.40
CA SER A 49 -15.11 -18.61 -3.15
C SER A 49 -15.14 -17.32 -2.32
N ILE A 50 -14.03 -17.02 -1.63
CA ILE A 50 -13.84 -15.77 -0.90
C ILE A 50 -14.07 -14.56 -1.81
N TRP A 51 -13.83 -14.68 -3.10
CA TRP A 51 -14.05 -13.65 -4.11
C TRP A 51 -15.52 -13.26 -4.25
N THR A 52 -16.45 -14.16 -4.00
CA THR A 52 -17.87 -13.85 -4.02
C THR A 52 -18.26 -12.79 -2.99
N VAL A 53 -17.66 -12.83 -1.80
CA VAL A 53 -17.88 -11.84 -0.75
C VAL A 53 -17.42 -10.45 -1.22
N TYR A 54 -16.34 -10.38 -1.95
CA TYR A 54 -15.80 -9.15 -2.51
C TYR A 54 -16.74 -8.52 -3.55
N TYR A 55 -17.44 -9.33 -4.31
CA TYR A 55 -18.35 -8.85 -5.35
C TYR A 55 -19.74 -8.49 -4.81
N LEU A 56 -20.09 -8.95 -3.62
CA LEU A 56 -21.36 -8.63 -2.97
C LEU A 56 -21.41 -7.22 -2.38
N ALA A 57 -20.25 -6.60 -2.12
CA ALA A 57 -20.20 -5.21 -1.67
C ALA A 57 -20.61 -4.27 -2.82
N GLN A 58 -21.90 -4.11 -3.03
CA GLN A 58 -22.47 -3.29 -4.10
C GLN A 58 -22.40 -1.78 -3.81
N ASN A 59 -22.04 -1.39 -2.61
CA ASN A 59 -21.99 0.01 -2.21
C ASN A 59 -20.56 0.52 -2.29
N LYS A 60 -20.37 1.72 -2.87
CA LYS A 60 -19.13 2.46 -2.81
C LYS A 60 -18.95 2.98 -1.40
N PHE A 61 -18.00 2.45 -0.67
CA PHE A 61 -17.59 3.03 0.61
C PHE A 61 -16.17 3.56 0.45
N ASP A 62 -16.00 4.84 0.71
CA ASP A 62 -14.67 5.39 0.89
C ASP A 62 -13.95 4.65 2.03
N VAL A 63 -12.66 4.48 1.86
CA VAL A 63 -11.77 3.83 2.82
C VAL A 63 -11.07 4.93 3.60
N TYR A 64 -11.31 5.02 4.90
CA TYR A 64 -10.71 6.08 5.70
C TYR A 64 -10.60 5.75 7.20
N ASP A 65 -9.76 6.52 7.89
CA ASP A 65 -9.52 6.44 9.33
C ASP A 65 -8.98 5.07 9.74
N TYR A 66 -7.75 4.79 9.29
CA TYR A 66 -7.01 3.59 9.67
C TYR A 66 -5.83 3.97 10.57
N GLU A 67 -5.68 3.24 11.66
CA GLU A 67 -4.53 3.30 12.54
C GLU A 67 -4.00 1.89 12.76
N ILE A 68 -2.76 1.62 12.31
CA ILE A 68 -2.08 0.34 12.46
C ILE A 68 -0.80 0.60 13.26
N ARG A 69 -0.74 0.13 14.51
CA ARG A 69 0.32 0.52 15.44
C ARG A 69 0.80 -0.59 16.37
N ASN A 70 2.02 -0.42 16.87
CA ASN A 70 2.64 -1.34 17.83
C ASN A 70 2.58 -2.80 17.37
N CYS A 71 2.73 -3.02 16.06
CA CYS A 71 2.66 -4.35 15.45
C CYS A 71 4.05 -4.80 15.01
N VAL A 72 4.22 -6.12 14.95
CA VAL A 72 5.43 -6.76 14.44
C VAL A 72 5.05 -7.62 13.24
N PHE A 73 5.75 -7.42 12.12
CA PHE A 73 5.43 -8.04 10.84
C PHE A 73 6.56 -8.90 10.29
N TRP A 74 6.19 -10.02 9.71
CA TRP A 74 7.05 -10.89 8.93
C TRP A 74 6.30 -11.35 7.68
N ALA A 75 6.73 -10.92 6.51
CA ALA A 75 6.16 -11.38 5.24
C ALA A 75 7.11 -12.39 4.58
N ASP A 76 6.68 -13.64 4.46
CA ASP A 76 7.41 -14.65 3.68
C ASP A 76 7.25 -14.40 2.17
N LYS A 77 6.31 -13.55 1.75
CA LYS A 77 6.10 -13.01 0.41
C LYS A 77 5.25 -11.74 0.48
N ALA A 78 5.35 -10.88 -0.56
CA ALA A 78 4.57 -9.67 -0.73
C ALA A 78 4.87 -8.56 0.30
N HIS A 79 3.92 -7.75 0.73
CA HIS A 79 4.17 -6.55 1.52
C HIS A 79 3.89 -6.78 3.02
N ASN A 80 4.52 -5.97 3.87
CA ASN A 80 4.12 -5.92 5.28
C ASN A 80 2.96 -4.94 5.48
N MET A 81 2.99 -3.80 4.79
CA MET A 81 1.97 -2.75 4.89
C MET A 81 1.66 -2.23 3.49
N LEU A 82 0.44 -2.45 3.01
CA LEU A 82 0.03 -2.11 1.65
C LEU A 82 -1.27 -1.29 1.64
N VAL A 83 -1.29 -0.22 0.86
CA VAL A 83 -2.50 0.53 0.50
C VAL A 83 -2.73 0.40 -1.01
N GLY A 84 -3.89 -0.08 -1.40
CA GLY A 84 -4.20 -0.48 -2.77
C GLY A 84 -3.78 -1.94 -3.05
N PRO A 85 -3.61 -2.38 -4.35
CA PRO A 85 -3.95 -1.65 -5.58
C PRO A 85 -5.43 -1.75 -5.99
N GLU A 86 -6.17 -2.71 -5.42
CA GLU A 86 -7.60 -2.88 -5.73
C GLU A 86 -8.40 -1.73 -5.13
N ALA A 87 -8.78 -0.76 -5.95
CA ALA A 87 -9.40 0.48 -5.50
C ALA A 87 -10.76 0.79 -6.15
N ARG A 88 -10.97 0.44 -7.41
CA ARG A 88 -12.21 0.63 -8.20
C ARG A 88 -12.89 1.99 -8.05
N GLY A 89 -12.09 3.05 -8.19
CA GLY A 89 -12.57 4.42 -8.12
C GLY A 89 -12.96 4.90 -6.71
N ILE A 90 -12.52 4.18 -5.67
CA ILE A 90 -12.73 4.54 -4.27
C ILE A 90 -11.64 5.51 -3.80
N ALA A 91 -11.99 6.37 -2.86
CA ALA A 91 -11.07 7.25 -2.16
C ALA A 91 -10.51 6.57 -0.91
N PHE A 92 -9.18 6.60 -0.77
CA PHE A 92 -8.42 6.16 0.39
C PHE A 92 -7.91 7.38 1.12
N ARG A 93 -8.26 7.55 2.41
CA ARG A 93 -7.93 8.76 3.16
C ARG A 93 -7.58 8.47 4.61
N ASN A 94 -6.70 9.28 5.19
CA ASN A 94 -6.33 9.24 6.60
C ASN A 94 -5.95 7.82 7.05
N ILE A 95 -4.85 7.32 6.50
CA ILE A 95 -4.32 5.99 6.77
C ILE A 95 -2.95 6.15 7.42
N ARG A 96 -2.79 5.62 8.63
CA ARG A 96 -1.56 5.77 9.39
C ARG A 96 -1.04 4.42 9.89
N PHE A 97 0.19 4.12 9.51
CA PHE A 97 0.99 3.03 10.06
C PHE A 97 2.08 3.64 10.93
N HIS A 98 2.12 3.29 12.23
CA HIS A 98 3.14 3.87 13.10
C HIS A 98 3.56 2.97 14.26
N ASP A 99 4.77 3.21 14.76
CA ASP A 99 5.34 2.45 15.86
C ASP A 99 5.37 0.94 15.60
N ASN A 100 5.70 0.55 14.36
CA ASN A 100 5.72 -0.83 13.91
C ASN A 100 7.15 -1.33 13.66
N ILE A 101 7.32 -2.64 13.72
CA ILE A 101 8.58 -3.31 13.39
C ILE A 101 8.31 -4.32 12.27
N VAL A 102 9.12 -4.26 11.21
CA VAL A 102 9.20 -5.27 10.16
C VAL A 102 10.47 -6.08 10.41
N LEU A 103 10.32 -7.32 10.84
CA LEU A 103 11.45 -8.24 11.06
C LEU A 103 12.01 -8.78 9.75
N GLU A 104 11.13 -9.11 8.82
CA GLU A 104 11.49 -9.69 7.53
C GLU A 104 10.48 -9.31 6.45
N ASN A 105 10.99 -9.05 5.24
CA ASN A 105 10.18 -8.92 4.04
C ASN A 105 10.88 -9.63 2.88
N ARG A 106 10.29 -10.71 2.40
CA ARG A 106 10.84 -11.51 1.29
C ARG A 106 10.15 -11.19 0.00
N GLN A 107 10.85 -10.44 -0.83
CA GLN A 107 10.37 -10.03 -2.14
C GLN A 107 11.44 -10.31 -3.18
N ASN A 108 11.18 -11.20 -4.06
CA ASN A 108 12.16 -11.62 -5.05
C ASN A 108 11.68 -11.52 -6.50
N ASP A 109 10.53 -10.93 -6.77
CA ASP A 109 9.95 -10.95 -8.12
C ASP A 109 9.69 -9.57 -8.75
N GLY A 110 9.94 -8.46 -8.03
CA GLY A 110 9.68 -7.10 -8.51
C GLY A 110 8.20 -6.73 -8.68
N ILE A 111 7.29 -7.66 -8.47
CA ILE A 111 5.83 -7.43 -8.52
C ILE A 111 5.36 -6.80 -7.20
N TYR A 112 6.00 -7.17 -6.11
CA TYR A 112 5.74 -6.67 -4.77
C TYR A 112 6.91 -5.82 -4.27
N PRO A 113 7.07 -4.58 -4.72
CA PRO A 113 8.36 -3.89 -4.64
C PRO A 113 8.74 -3.35 -3.26
N GLY A 114 7.83 -3.23 -2.30
CA GLY A 114 8.14 -2.59 -1.02
C GLY A 114 7.62 -3.32 0.22
N ALA A 115 8.39 -3.31 1.32
CA ALA A 115 7.87 -3.72 2.63
C ALA A 115 6.68 -2.84 3.03
N MET A 116 6.78 -1.55 2.75
CA MET A 116 5.71 -0.55 2.83
C MET A 116 5.37 -0.07 1.43
N ALA A 117 4.09 -0.08 1.04
CA ALA A 117 3.71 0.26 -0.31
C ALA A 117 2.40 1.06 -0.42
N VAL A 118 2.37 2.01 -1.36
CA VAL A 118 1.15 2.66 -1.86
C VAL A 118 1.05 2.39 -3.36
N MET A 119 0.17 1.51 -3.74
CA MET A 119 -0.05 1.12 -5.13
C MET A 119 -1.28 1.84 -5.68
N ILE A 120 -1.03 2.89 -6.47
CA ILE A 120 -2.06 3.82 -6.96
C ILE A 120 -2.65 3.25 -8.24
N ALA A 121 -3.78 2.56 -8.11
CA ALA A 121 -4.36 1.79 -9.19
C ALA A 121 -5.88 1.93 -9.26
N ASP A 122 -6.47 1.30 -10.27
CA ASP A 122 -7.88 0.99 -10.40
C ASP A 122 -8.81 2.21 -10.29
N ASN A 123 -8.36 3.34 -10.84
CA ASN A 123 -9.05 4.62 -10.83
C ASN A 123 -9.30 5.19 -9.41
N GLY A 124 -8.59 4.68 -8.40
CA GLY A 124 -8.66 5.16 -7.02
C GLY A 124 -7.93 6.48 -6.80
N THR A 125 -8.25 7.14 -5.70
CA THR A 125 -7.58 8.35 -5.20
C THR A 125 -7.02 8.08 -3.81
N PHE A 126 -5.83 8.60 -3.51
CA PHE A 126 -5.08 8.28 -2.30
C PHE A 126 -4.60 9.58 -1.63
N GLU A 127 -4.98 9.79 -0.38
CA GLU A 127 -4.70 11.04 0.34
C GLU A 127 -4.41 10.80 1.81
N ASP A 128 -3.48 11.58 2.38
CA ASP A 128 -3.13 11.56 3.80
C ASP A 128 -2.71 10.16 4.27
N ILE A 129 -1.66 9.61 3.68
CA ILE A 129 -1.12 8.30 4.01
C ILE A 129 0.23 8.47 4.69
N ALA A 130 0.36 7.98 5.91
CA ALA A 130 1.56 8.15 6.72
C ALA A 130 2.15 6.81 7.18
N PHE A 131 3.48 6.73 7.11
CA PHE A 131 4.31 5.70 7.72
C PHE A 131 5.29 6.38 8.66
N GLU A 132 5.18 6.10 9.96
CA GLU A 132 5.92 6.84 10.98
C GLU A 132 6.50 5.91 12.05
N ASN A 133 7.70 6.21 12.54
CA ASN A 133 8.34 5.45 13.62
C ASN A 133 8.42 3.94 13.30
N ILE A 134 8.95 3.58 12.13
CA ILE A 134 9.00 2.18 11.68
C ILE A 134 10.44 1.72 11.56
N ILE A 135 10.74 0.58 12.17
CA ILE A 135 12.01 -0.12 12.02
C ILE A 135 11.80 -1.29 11.04
N VAL A 136 12.65 -1.35 10.02
CA VAL A 136 12.70 -2.46 9.07
C VAL A 136 14.06 -3.15 9.22
N GLU A 137 14.05 -4.38 9.73
CA GLU A 137 15.28 -5.11 10.06
C GLU A 137 15.90 -5.76 8.82
N ASP A 138 15.12 -6.52 8.06
CA ASP A 138 15.64 -7.18 6.87
C ASP A 138 14.63 -7.20 5.70
N ILE A 139 15.19 -7.15 4.49
CA ILE A 139 14.45 -7.26 3.23
C ILE A 139 15.24 -8.13 2.27
N ASP A 140 14.61 -9.13 1.68
CA ASP A 140 15.22 -10.00 0.67
C ASP A 140 14.79 -9.58 -0.75
N GLY A 141 15.65 -8.73 -1.35
CA GLY A 141 15.52 -8.33 -2.77
C GLY A 141 14.46 -7.27 -3.09
N GLY A 142 13.86 -6.64 -2.10
CA GLY A 142 12.84 -5.61 -2.27
C GLY A 142 13.29 -4.22 -1.83
N LYS A 143 12.33 -3.37 -1.58
CA LYS A 143 12.49 -1.97 -1.17
C LYS A 143 11.95 -1.74 0.23
N VAL A 144 12.48 -0.76 0.92
CA VAL A 144 11.90 -0.33 2.20
C VAL A 144 10.51 0.28 1.96
N PHE A 145 10.42 1.16 0.95
CA PHE A 145 9.18 1.82 0.60
C PHE A 145 9.01 1.95 -0.91
N CYS A 146 7.77 1.88 -1.37
CA CYS A 146 7.40 2.33 -2.71
C CYS A 146 6.03 3.01 -2.75
N ALA A 147 5.94 4.06 -3.54
CA ALA A 147 4.66 4.64 -3.96
C ALA A 147 4.67 4.82 -5.48
N HIS A 148 3.72 4.23 -6.18
CA HIS A 148 3.69 4.31 -7.63
C HIS A 148 2.33 4.02 -8.24
N PHE A 149 2.14 4.54 -9.45
CA PHE A 149 1.00 4.19 -10.28
C PHE A 149 1.21 2.82 -10.94
N THR A 150 0.21 1.98 -10.83
CA THR A 150 0.22 0.64 -11.43
C THR A 150 -1.16 0.26 -11.94
N ASN A 151 -1.22 -0.71 -12.83
CA ASN A 151 -2.44 -1.43 -13.21
C ASN A 151 -2.30 -2.94 -12.95
N ALA A 152 -1.18 -3.35 -12.36
CA ALA A 152 -1.02 -4.70 -11.82
C ALA A 152 -1.96 -4.89 -10.63
N TRP A 153 -2.64 -6.03 -10.57
CA TRP A 153 -3.62 -6.37 -9.55
C TRP A 153 -4.85 -5.46 -9.50
N ALA A 154 -4.99 -4.52 -10.44
CA ALA A 154 -6.18 -3.70 -10.58
C ALA A 154 -7.32 -4.53 -11.18
N PHE A 155 -8.53 -4.43 -10.59
CA PHE A 155 -9.70 -5.18 -11.10
C PHE A 155 -10.09 -4.78 -12.51
N ASP A 156 -10.07 -3.48 -12.79
CA ASP A 156 -10.46 -2.94 -14.08
C ASP A 156 -9.26 -2.69 -15.00
N GLY A 157 -8.04 -3.09 -14.55
CA GLY A 157 -6.81 -2.92 -15.32
C GLY A 157 -6.40 -1.45 -15.51
N LEU A 158 -6.93 -0.55 -14.68
CA LEU A 158 -6.71 0.88 -14.77
C LEU A 158 -5.65 1.35 -13.78
N TYR A 159 -4.95 2.43 -14.14
CA TYR A 159 -4.12 3.18 -13.19
C TYR A 159 -5.01 4.00 -12.26
N GLY A 160 -4.49 4.40 -11.10
CA GLY A 160 -5.15 5.35 -10.20
C GLY A 160 -5.25 6.76 -10.79
N GLN A 161 -6.00 7.62 -10.12
CA GLN A 161 -6.19 9.00 -10.58
C GLN A 161 -5.07 9.93 -10.09
N TRP A 162 -4.84 9.96 -8.79
CA TRP A 162 -3.81 10.79 -8.15
C TRP A 162 -3.53 10.30 -6.73
N ALA A 163 -2.39 10.74 -6.18
CA ALA A 163 -2.10 10.61 -4.75
C ALA A 163 -1.61 11.94 -4.18
N ARG A 164 -1.88 12.18 -2.88
CA ARG A 164 -1.49 13.41 -2.18
C ARG A 164 -1.08 13.12 -0.74
N ASN A 165 -0.20 13.98 -0.21
CA ASN A 165 0.18 13.99 1.20
C ASN A 165 0.65 12.61 1.69
N ILE A 166 1.73 12.09 1.11
CA ILE A 166 2.38 10.87 1.57
C ILE A 166 3.51 11.26 2.54
N THR A 167 3.49 10.71 3.74
CA THR A 167 4.49 10.99 4.77
C THR A 167 5.30 9.75 5.13
N LEU A 168 6.63 9.89 5.12
CA LEU A 168 7.59 8.93 5.67
C LEU A 168 8.36 9.65 6.77
N ARG A 169 8.20 9.27 8.03
CA ARG A 169 8.89 9.94 9.14
C ARG A 169 9.46 8.93 10.14
N ASN A 170 10.72 9.12 10.54
CA ASN A 170 11.42 8.23 11.45
C ASN A 170 11.41 6.77 10.97
N ILE A 171 11.85 6.54 9.75
CA ILE A 171 11.98 5.22 9.17
C ILE A 171 13.45 4.79 9.26
N ALA A 172 13.71 3.63 9.84
CA ALA A 172 15.06 3.07 9.94
C ALA A 172 15.11 1.68 9.30
N TYR A 173 15.93 1.53 8.26
CA TYR A 173 16.28 0.23 7.72
C TYR A 173 17.68 -0.17 8.20
N THR A 174 17.81 -1.35 8.79
CA THR A 174 19.06 -1.85 9.38
C THR A 174 19.69 -3.02 8.63
N GLY A 175 18.99 -3.57 7.65
CA GLY A 175 19.50 -4.67 6.80
C GLY A 175 20.43 -4.20 5.67
N THR A 176 20.89 -5.13 4.85
CA THR A 176 21.89 -4.86 3.79
C THR A 176 21.42 -5.19 2.38
N ARG A 177 20.21 -5.76 2.22
CA ARG A 177 19.76 -6.34 0.95
C ARG A 177 18.70 -5.52 0.21
N ALA A 178 18.21 -4.42 0.80
CA ALA A 178 17.21 -3.57 0.14
C ALA A 178 17.79 -2.87 -1.08
N THR A 179 17.01 -2.81 -2.14
CA THR A 179 17.24 -1.97 -3.31
C THR A 179 16.69 -0.56 -3.06
N PRO A 180 17.07 0.46 -3.84
CA PRO A 180 16.58 1.82 -3.64
C PRO A 180 15.04 1.87 -3.60
N SER A 181 14.49 2.53 -2.60
CA SER A 181 13.07 2.88 -2.52
C SER A 181 12.68 3.76 -3.70
N TRP A 182 11.41 3.83 -4.06
CA TRP A 182 10.98 4.76 -5.10
C TRP A 182 9.64 5.43 -4.82
N ILE A 183 9.50 6.66 -5.31
CA ILE A 183 8.24 7.39 -5.37
C ILE A 183 8.07 7.87 -6.81
N ARG A 184 7.08 7.36 -7.52
CA ARG A 184 6.95 7.56 -8.96
C ARG A 184 5.52 7.92 -9.37
N GLY A 185 5.32 9.16 -9.78
CA GLY A 185 4.15 9.54 -10.57
C GLY A 185 4.25 8.92 -11.99
N ARG A 186 3.18 8.95 -12.74
CA ARG A 186 3.11 8.36 -14.08
C ARG A 186 3.17 9.41 -15.20
N ASN A 187 2.50 10.52 -15.03
CA ASN A 187 2.45 11.66 -15.93
C ASN A 187 1.86 12.87 -15.19
N ASP A 188 1.70 14.02 -15.86
CA ASP A 188 1.18 15.23 -15.25
C ASP A 188 -0.21 15.12 -14.63
N ALA A 189 -1.10 14.32 -15.20
CA ALA A 189 -2.44 14.10 -14.70
C ALA A 189 -2.48 13.05 -13.58
N GLN A 190 -1.58 12.08 -13.64
CA GLN A 190 -1.43 10.98 -12.69
C GLN A 190 -0.13 11.19 -11.89
N SER A 191 -0.16 12.19 -11.03
CA SER A 191 0.97 12.65 -10.23
C SER A 191 0.79 12.32 -8.74
N ILE A 192 1.90 12.36 -8.01
CA ILE A 192 1.93 12.35 -6.54
C ILE A 192 2.28 13.76 -6.09
N ASP A 193 1.44 14.39 -5.26
CA ASP A 193 1.61 15.77 -4.83
C ASP A 193 1.67 15.88 -3.30
N GLY A 194 2.72 16.50 -2.78
CA GLY A 194 2.96 16.60 -1.35
C GLY A 194 3.56 15.29 -0.79
N VAL A 195 4.88 15.23 -0.72
CA VAL A 195 5.61 14.13 -0.09
C VAL A 195 6.51 14.69 0.98
N THR A 196 6.37 14.20 2.21
CA THR A 196 7.23 14.57 3.32
C THR A 196 8.10 13.38 3.73
N ILE A 197 9.42 13.58 3.76
CA ILE A 197 10.41 12.58 4.16
C ILE A 197 11.24 13.18 5.29
N GLY A 198 11.01 12.69 6.51
CA GLY A 198 11.70 13.15 7.71
C GLY A 198 12.43 12.00 8.40
N ASN A 199 13.74 12.16 8.66
CA ASN A 199 14.54 11.18 9.37
C ASN A 199 14.37 9.74 8.83
N PHE A 200 14.51 9.57 7.51
CA PHE A 200 14.60 8.25 6.89
C PHE A 200 16.06 7.86 6.80
N THR A 201 16.44 6.71 7.35
CA THR A 201 17.81 6.22 7.37
C THR A 201 17.93 4.80 6.79
N VAL A 202 19.04 4.55 6.10
CA VAL A 202 19.46 3.23 5.63
C VAL A 202 20.83 2.93 6.23
N ASN A 203 20.89 1.96 7.15
CA ASN A 203 22.09 1.62 7.90
C ASN A 203 22.75 2.85 8.57
N GLY A 204 21.92 3.70 9.19
CA GLY A 204 22.36 4.93 9.82
C GLY A 204 22.70 6.07 8.86
N THR A 205 22.68 5.85 7.54
CA THR A 205 22.88 6.90 6.54
C THR A 205 21.55 7.61 6.25
N PRO A 206 21.46 8.93 6.48
CA PRO A 206 20.24 9.67 6.18
C PRO A 206 19.94 9.70 4.68
N VAL A 207 18.66 9.60 4.33
CA VAL A 207 18.15 9.84 2.99
C VAL A 207 17.72 11.31 2.92
N THR A 208 18.48 12.11 2.20
CA THR A 208 18.35 13.58 2.18
C THR A 208 17.87 14.14 0.85
N ASP A 209 17.74 13.30 -0.16
CA ASP A 209 17.27 13.70 -1.49
C ASP A 209 16.63 12.51 -2.25
N GLY A 210 15.92 12.82 -3.33
CA GLY A 210 15.23 11.84 -4.18
C GLY A 210 16.05 11.34 -5.37
N SER A 211 17.35 11.55 -5.40
CA SER A 211 18.26 11.10 -6.46
C SER A 211 19.42 10.25 -5.92
N GLY A 212 19.40 9.96 -4.64
CA GLY A 212 20.45 9.23 -3.94
C GLY A 212 20.36 7.71 -4.11
N PRO A 213 21.32 6.98 -3.54
CA PRO A 213 21.43 5.53 -3.70
C PRO A 213 20.32 4.75 -2.98
N HIS A 214 19.51 5.39 -2.14
CA HIS A 214 18.50 4.75 -1.31
C HIS A 214 17.08 5.13 -1.66
N LEU A 215 16.88 6.22 -2.42
CA LEU A 215 15.57 6.72 -2.82
C LEU A 215 15.63 7.35 -4.21
N GLU A 216 14.70 6.98 -5.07
CA GLU A 216 14.48 7.57 -6.38
C GLU A 216 13.11 8.24 -6.44
N ILE A 217 13.08 9.51 -6.82
CA ILE A 217 11.85 10.28 -7.04
C ILE A 217 11.85 10.79 -8.48
N ASN A 218 10.77 10.54 -9.24
CA ASN A 218 10.68 10.99 -10.61
C ASN A 218 10.02 12.37 -10.76
N GLU A 219 10.06 12.94 -11.97
CA GLU A 219 9.57 14.28 -12.32
C GLU A 219 8.05 14.50 -12.14
N TYR A 220 7.27 13.43 -11.99
CA TYR A 220 5.82 13.50 -11.76
C TYR A 220 5.44 13.48 -10.28
N VAL A 221 6.42 13.62 -9.39
CA VAL A 221 6.21 13.84 -7.96
C VAL A 221 6.51 15.28 -7.63
N ARG A 222 5.55 15.97 -7.01
CA ARG A 222 5.60 17.42 -6.76
C ARG A 222 5.60 17.72 -5.27
N ASN A 223 6.09 18.90 -4.90
CA ASN A 223 6.07 19.39 -3.51
C ASN A 223 6.69 18.40 -2.53
N VAL A 224 7.92 17.98 -2.81
CA VAL A 224 8.69 17.06 -1.96
C VAL A 224 9.47 17.87 -0.91
N THR A 225 9.34 17.49 0.35
CA THR A 225 10.07 18.10 1.48
C THR A 225 10.91 17.04 2.17
N PHE A 226 12.18 17.35 2.42
CA PHE A 226 13.09 16.59 3.28
C PHE A 226 13.30 17.36 4.59
N GLU A 227 13.08 16.70 5.77
CA GLU A 227 13.16 17.29 7.11
C GLU A 227 14.28 16.64 7.95
#